data_65a44d71c20bd01da14288f9f9a37a5f
#
_entry.id   65a44d71c20bd01da14288f9f9a37a5f
#
_cell.length_a   1.000
_cell.length_b   1.000
_cell.length_c   1.000
_cell.angle_alpha   90.00
_cell.angle_beta   90.00
_cell.angle_gamma   90.00
#
_symmetry.space_group_name_H-M   'P 1'
#
loop_
_entity.id
_entity.type
_entity.pdbx_description
1 polymer ?
#
loop_
_entity_poly.entity_id
_entity_poly.type
_entity_poly.pdbx_seq_one_letter_code
_entity_poly.pdbx_strand_id
1 'polypeptide(L)'
;IEIKVDQTYFLAQLIKGNENFLFGSNGKFIKTASSKSNIPFIFGNFDKENFFKLKKAIDETDFSYEEIKNLFFFPSGRWDIETNSGLLIKLPRNNFKKSLDLLVGFLNSTREEEINKIDLRQLNQIITNG
;
A
#
# COMPACT_ATOMS: atom_id res chain seq x y z
N ILE A 1 -19.21 -15.57 27.45
CA ILE A 1 -19.78 -15.25 26.17
C ILE A 1 -19.08 -14.05 25.56
N GLU A 2 -18.63 -14.22 24.36
CA GLU A 2 -17.91 -13.17 23.70
C GLU A 2 -18.82 -12.44 22.74
N ILE A 3 -19.07 -11.19 23.03
CA ILE A 3 -19.83 -10.36 22.12
C ILE A 3 -18.87 -9.83 21.09
N LYS A 4 -18.96 -10.33 19.89
CA LYS A 4 -18.20 -9.76 18.80
C LYS A 4 -18.84 -8.47 18.38
N VAL A 5 -18.23 -7.39 18.80
CA VAL A 5 -18.53 -6.10 18.22
C VAL A 5 -17.70 -6.05 16.95
N ASP A 6 -18.33 -5.79 15.83
CA ASP A 6 -17.62 -5.58 14.59
C ASP A 6 -16.67 -4.42 14.76
N GLN A 7 -15.39 -4.75 14.94
CA GLN A 7 -14.38 -3.72 15.01
C GLN A 7 -13.95 -3.36 13.61
N THR A 8 -14.25 -2.14 13.22
CA THR A 8 -13.76 -1.60 11.98
C THR A 8 -12.39 -0.99 12.24
N TYR A 9 -11.40 -1.48 11.53
CA TYR A 9 -10.07 -0.89 11.55
C TYR A 9 -9.97 0.09 10.40
N PHE A 10 -9.32 1.21 10.65
CA PHE A 10 -9.04 2.16 9.59
C PHE A 10 -7.76 1.76 8.89
N LEU A 11 -7.83 1.52 7.60
CA LEU A 11 -6.72 0.99 6.82
C LEU A 11 -5.99 2.04 6.03
N ALA A 12 -6.68 3.12 5.66
CA ALA A 12 -6.10 4.15 4.82
C ALA A 12 -6.85 5.44 5.01
N GLN A 13 -6.30 6.51 4.46
CA GLN A 13 -6.93 7.81 4.50
C GLN A 13 -6.75 8.53 3.17
N LEU A 14 -7.67 9.43 2.86
CA LEU A 14 -7.59 10.20 1.63
C LEU A 14 -8.15 11.60 1.83
N ILE A 15 -7.73 12.48 0.96
CA ILE A 15 -8.21 13.86 0.94
C ILE A 15 -8.97 14.06 -0.36
N LYS A 16 -10.21 14.52 -0.24
CA LYS A 16 -11.04 14.75 -1.41
C LYS A 16 -11.78 16.07 -1.21
N GLY A 17 -11.53 17.03 -2.09
CA GLY A 17 -12.20 18.32 -2.01
C GLY A 17 -11.98 19.05 -0.70
N ASN A 18 -10.76 19.05 -0.17
CA ASN A 18 -10.38 19.67 1.11
C ASN A 18 -10.95 18.96 2.34
N GLU A 19 -11.52 17.77 2.16
CA GLU A 19 -12.06 17.00 3.27
C GLU A 19 -11.25 15.72 3.44
N ASN A 20 -11.07 15.31 4.71
CA ASN A 20 -10.35 14.10 5.05
C ASN A 20 -11.32 12.96 5.27
N PHE A 21 -10.98 11.79 4.72
CA PHE A 21 -11.76 10.59 4.88
C PHE A 21 -10.89 9.45 5.37
N LEU A 22 -11.46 8.59 6.20
CA LEU A 22 -10.86 7.34 6.60
C LEU A 22 -11.54 6.19 5.86
N PHE A 23 -10.75 5.25 5.40
CA PHE A 23 -11.25 4.07 4.73
C PHE A 23 -11.10 2.87 5.66
N GLY A 24 -12.21 2.23 5.97
CA GLY A 24 -12.24 1.17 6.97
C GLY A 24 -12.16 -0.22 6.39
N SER A 25 -11.88 -1.17 7.26
CA SER A 25 -11.83 -2.59 6.92
C SER A 25 -13.19 -3.12 6.43
N ASN A 26 -14.26 -2.39 6.72
CA ASN A 26 -15.59 -2.73 6.24
C ASN A 26 -15.88 -2.17 4.84
N GLY A 27 -14.91 -1.53 4.20
CA GLY A 27 -15.06 -0.96 2.86
C GLY A 27 -15.80 0.37 2.81
N LYS A 28 -16.01 0.99 3.95
CA LYS A 28 -16.74 2.26 4.02
C LYS A 28 -15.82 3.43 4.31
N PHE A 29 -16.23 4.61 3.84
CA PHE A 29 -15.53 5.85 4.09
C PHE A 29 -16.21 6.61 5.21
N ILE A 30 -15.39 7.20 6.09
CA ILE A 30 -15.88 8.02 7.18
C ILE A 30 -15.15 9.35 7.12
N LYS A 31 -15.91 10.43 7.12
CA LYS A 31 -15.34 11.77 7.14
C LYS A 31 -14.71 12.02 8.50
N THR A 32 -13.52 12.63 8.52
CA THR A 32 -12.81 12.93 9.74
C THR A 32 -12.30 14.37 9.69
N ALA A 33 -12.11 14.95 10.87
CA ALA A 33 -11.64 16.35 10.97
C ALA A 33 -10.15 16.49 10.69
N SER A 34 -9.38 15.42 10.90
CA SER A 34 -7.92 15.49 10.74
C SER A 34 -7.38 14.15 10.26
N SER A 35 -6.17 14.20 9.69
CA SER A 35 -5.49 13.00 9.27
C SER A 35 -4.98 12.21 10.47
N LYS A 36 -4.77 10.93 10.28
CA LYS A 36 -4.21 10.04 11.31
C LYS A 36 -2.81 9.62 10.91
N SER A 37 -1.94 9.48 11.92
CA SER A 37 -0.63 8.88 11.72
C SER A 37 -0.78 7.36 11.62
N ASN A 38 0.22 6.70 11.10
CA ASN A 38 0.33 5.24 11.03
C ASN A 38 -0.57 4.54 10.02
N ILE A 39 -1.34 5.27 9.23
CA ILE A 39 -2.05 4.68 8.09
C ILE A 39 -1.71 5.46 6.83
N PRO A 40 -1.61 4.77 5.69
CA PRO A 40 -1.19 5.42 4.47
C PRO A 40 -2.27 6.30 3.87
N PHE A 41 -1.83 7.32 3.13
CA PHE A 41 -2.72 8.05 2.24
C PHE A 41 -2.86 7.29 0.94
N ILE A 42 -4.05 7.35 0.34
CA ILE A 42 -4.28 6.80 -0.99
C ILE A 42 -4.56 7.93 -1.94
N PHE A 43 -3.85 7.92 -3.06
CA PHE A 43 -4.03 8.86 -4.16
C PHE A 43 -4.52 8.12 -5.40
N GLY A 44 -5.40 8.74 -6.15
CA GLY A 44 -5.97 8.12 -7.32
C GLY A 44 -7.40 7.66 -7.08
N ASN A 45 -8.08 7.34 -8.16
CA ASN A 45 -9.50 6.96 -8.10
C ASN A 45 -9.61 5.44 -7.99
N PHE A 46 -9.28 4.92 -6.82
CA PHE A 46 -9.29 3.48 -6.58
C PHE A 46 -10.68 2.98 -6.23
N ASP A 47 -10.88 1.67 -6.40
CA ASP A 47 -12.07 1.00 -5.89
C ASP A 47 -11.66 0.05 -4.77
N LYS A 48 -12.64 -0.30 -3.94
CA LYS A 48 -12.35 -1.10 -2.76
C LYS A 48 -11.84 -2.50 -3.10
N GLU A 49 -12.29 -3.08 -4.21
CA GLU A 49 -11.84 -4.41 -4.61
C GLU A 49 -10.34 -4.42 -4.92
N ASN A 50 -9.88 -3.43 -5.67
CA ASN A 50 -8.46 -3.31 -5.98
C ASN A 50 -7.64 -3.04 -4.73
N PHE A 51 -8.14 -2.22 -3.82
CA PHE A 51 -7.44 -1.95 -2.58
C PHE A 51 -7.32 -3.22 -1.73
N PHE A 52 -8.41 -3.95 -1.54
CA PHE A 52 -8.37 -5.15 -0.70
C PHE A 52 -7.52 -6.25 -1.31
N LYS A 53 -7.47 -6.31 -2.63
CA LYS A 53 -6.59 -7.24 -3.32
C LYS A 53 -5.12 -6.96 -3.00
N LEU A 54 -4.74 -5.69 -3.04
CA LEU A 54 -3.39 -5.28 -2.68
C LEU A 54 -3.11 -5.55 -1.20
N LYS A 55 -4.03 -5.14 -0.32
CA LYS A 55 -3.87 -5.31 1.13
C LYS A 55 -3.71 -6.77 1.50
N LYS A 56 -4.50 -7.65 0.89
CA LYS A 56 -4.40 -9.08 1.12
C LYS A 56 -3.03 -9.60 0.70
N ALA A 57 -2.55 -9.18 -0.45
CA ALA A 57 -1.24 -9.60 -0.93
C ALA A 57 -0.13 -9.17 0.02
N ILE A 58 -0.21 -7.93 0.51
CA ILE A 58 0.76 -7.42 1.47
C ILE A 58 0.73 -8.24 2.75
N ASP A 59 -0.47 -8.52 3.27
CA ASP A 59 -0.62 -9.27 4.52
C ASP A 59 -0.13 -10.72 4.41
N GLU A 60 -0.07 -11.26 3.21
CA GLU A 60 0.43 -12.61 2.96
C GLU A 60 1.95 -12.68 2.78
N THR A 61 2.62 -11.54 2.89
CA THR A 61 4.08 -11.44 2.75
C THR A 61 4.67 -10.87 4.02
N ASP A 62 5.99 -10.83 4.08
CA ASP A 62 6.69 -10.22 5.20
C ASP A 62 6.86 -8.70 5.04
N PHE A 63 6.31 -8.13 3.98
CA PHE A 63 6.33 -6.69 3.83
C PHE A 63 5.35 -6.04 4.80
N SER A 64 5.83 -5.06 5.57
CA SER A 64 5.01 -4.45 6.61
C SER A 64 4.13 -3.33 6.05
N TYR A 65 2.82 -3.49 6.21
CA TYR A 65 1.87 -2.47 5.79
C TYR A 65 2.11 -1.15 6.52
N GLU A 66 2.59 -1.21 7.76
CA GLU A 66 2.83 -0.02 8.56
C GLU A 66 3.99 0.83 8.05
N GLU A 67 4.83 0.29 7.20
CA GLU A 67 5.90 1.05 6.59
C GLU A 67 5.44 1.90 5.41
N ILE A 68 4.20 1.75 4.99
CA ILE A 68 3.67 2.47 3.84
C ILE A 68 3.19 3.85 4.27
N LYS A 69 3.70 4.87 3.60
CA LYS A 69 3.30 6.25 3.79
C LYS A 69 2.21 6.65 2.81
N ASN A 70 2.40 6.31 1.54
CA ASN A 70 1.48 6.68 0.47
C ASN A 70 1.26 5.52 -0.48
N LEU A 71 0.04 5.40 -0.97
CA LEU A 71 -0.34 4.47 -2.01
C LEU A 71 -0.87 5.26 -3.21
N PHE A 72 -0.37 4.94 -4.39
CA PHE A 72 -0.80 5.62 -5.61
C PHE A 72 -1.48 4.61 -6.53
N PHE A 73 -2.74 4.84 -6.83
CA PHE A 73 -3.49 3.99 -7.74
C PHE A 73 -3.60 4.66 -9.10
N PHE A 74 -3.29 3.92 -10.15
CA PHE A 74 -3.30 4.42 -11.51
C PHE A 74 -4.48 3.86 -12.30
N PRO A 75 -4.96 4.59 -13.31
CA PRO A 75 -6.07 4.11 -14.14
C PRO A 75 -5.85 2.77 -14.79
N SER A 76 -4.60 2.37 -14.97
CA SER A 76 -4.25 1.05 -15.52
C SER A 76 -4.54 -0.09 -14.54
N GLY A 77 -4.90 0.21 -13.29
CA GLY A 77 -5.10 -0.78 -12.25
C GLY A 77 -3.83 -1.12 -11.48
N ARG A 78 -2.79 -0.35 -11.67
CA ARG A 78 -1.49 -0.56 -11.05
C ARG A 78 -1.34 0.28 -9.78
N TRP A 79 -0.55 -0.20 -8.84
CA TRP A 79 -0.24 0.52 -7.61
C TRP A 79 1.25 0.82 -7.51
N ASP A 80 1.55 2.01 -6.99
CA ASP A 80 2.89 2.32 -6.49
C ASP A 80 2.79 2.51 -4.98
N ILE A 81 3.84 2.11 -4.29
CA ILE A 81 3.95 2.23 -2.83
C ILE A 81 5.10 3.16 -2.50
N GLU A 82 4.86 4.15 -1.65
CA GLU A 82 5.92 4.95 -1.09
C GLU A 82 6.03 4.64 0.39
N THR A 83 7.23 4.28 0.84
CA THR A 83 7.46 3.94 2.24
C THR A 83 7.77 5.19 3.07
N ASN A 84 7.74 5.02 4.39
CA ASN A 84 8.09 6.11 5.31
C ASN A 84 9.53 6.58 5.13
N SER A 85 10.40 5.72 4.64
CA SER A 85 11.80 6.08 4.37
C SER A 85 12.00 6.79 3.02
N GLY A 86 10.93 6.92 2.24
CA GLY A 86 11.00 7.57 0.95
C GLY A 86 11.25 6.65 -0.22
N LEU A 87 11.27 5.34 -0.01
CA LEU A 87 11.46 4.38 -1.08
C LEU A 87 10.18 4.26 -1.90
N LEU A 88 10.31 4.41 -3.22
CA LEU A 88 9.18 4.25 -4.13
C LEU A 88 9.24 2.87 -4.78
N ILE A 89 8.16 2.12 -4.63
CA ILE A 89 8.04 0.75 -5.16
C ILE A 89 6.95 0.73 -6.21
N LYS A 90 7.31 0.34 -7.43
CA LYS A 90 6.36 0.23 -8.54
C LYS A 90 5.97 -1.21 -8.71
N LEU A 91 4.70 -1.51 -8.48
CA LEU A 91 4.18 -2.87 -8.58
C LEU A 91 3.61 -3.13 -9.98
N PRO A 92 3.61 -4.40 -10.43
CA PRO A 92 2.93 -4.76 -11.65
C PRO A 92 1.42 -4.74 -11.46
N ARG A 93 0.70 -4.94 -12.55
CA ARG A 93 -0.77 -5.00 -12.52
C ARG A 93 -1.30 -6.22 -11.79
N ASN A 94 -0.56 -7.32 -11.85
CA ASN A 94 -0.98 -8.61 -11.31
C ASN A 94 0.14 -9.22 -10.49
N ASN A 95 -0.18 -10.29 -9.77
CA ASN A 95 0.80 -11.08 -9.02
C ASN A 95 1.50 -10.26 -7.95
N PHE A 96 0.72 -9.50 -7.20
CA PHE A 96 1.26 -8.65 -6.13
C PHE A 96 2.06 -9.43 -5.12
N LYS A 97 1.55 -10.61 -4.71
CA LYS A 97 2.23 -11.42 -3.71
C LYS A 97 3.62 -11.84 -4.18
N LYS A 98 3.72 -12.32 -5.42
CA LYS A 98 5.01 -12.74 -5.97
C LYS A 98 5.99 -11.57 -6.03
N SER A 99 5.52 -10.42 -6.47
CA SER A 99 6.36 -9.23 -6.55
C SER A 99 6.81 -8.75 -5.18
N LEU A 100 5.91 -8.79 -4.20
CA LEU A 100 6.24 -8.38 -2.84
C LEU A 100 7.18 -9.36 -2.16
N ASP A 101 7.02 -10.67 -2.40
CA ASP A 101 7.96 -11.66 -1.90
C ASP A 101 9.37 -11.42 -2.46
N LEU A 102 9.43 -11.12 -3.75
CA LEU A 102 10.70 -10.81 -4.42
C LEU A 102 11.33 -9.55 -3.81
N LEU A 103 10.50 -8.54 -3.55
CA LEU A 103 10.93 -7.30 -2.93
C LEU A 103 11.52 -7.55 -1.53
N VAL A 104 10.82 -8.32 -0.71
CA VAL A 104 11.28 -8.62 0.65
C VAL A 104 12.62 -9.35 0.61
N GLY A 105 12.75 -10.33 -0.28
CA GLY A 105 14.01 -11.05 -0.46
C GLY A 105 15.13 -10.12 -0.86
N PHE A 106 14.86 -9.20 -1.77
CA PHE A 106 15.86 -8.23 -2.21
C PHE A 106 16.28 -7.30 -1.07
N LEU A 107 15.33 -6.77 -0.32
CA LEU A 107 15.61 -5.85 0.78
C LEU A 107 16.39 -6.53 1.90
N ASN A 108 16.13 -7.82 2.15
CA ASN A 108 16.83 -8.57 3.18
C ASN A 108 18.26 -8.89 2.80
N SER A 109 18.55 -9.00 1.50
CA SER A 109 19.88 -9.37 1.02
C SER A 109 20.73 -8.18 0.61
N THR A 110 20.16 -6.99 0.58
CA THR A 110 20.82 -5.80 0.03
C THR A 110 20.90 -4.69 1.06
N ARG A 111 22.07 -4.12 1.21
CA ARG A 111 22.27 -2.92 2.04
C ARG A 111 22.47 -1.73 1.13
N GLU A 112 21.42 -1.36 0.45
CA GLU A 112 21.53 -0.25 -0.48
C GLU A 112 20.85 0.97 0.10
N GLU A 113 21.62 1.78 0.81
CA GLU A 113 21.10 3.00 1.40
C GLU A 113 20.76 4.04 0.35
N GLU A 114 21.29 3.88 -0.84
CA GLU A 114 21.08 4.81 -1.93
C GLU A 114 19.94 4.44 -2.86
N ILE A 115 19.26 3.31 -2.60
CA ILE A 115 18.12 2.93 -3.42
C ILE A 115 16.91 3.75 -3.00
N ASN A 116 16.37 4.50 -3.94
CA ASN A 116 15.17 5.31 -3.70
C ASN A 116 13.98 4.86 -4.56
N LYS A 117 14.20 3.94 -5.49
CA LYS A 117 13.14 3.45 -6.36
C LYS A 117 13.40 1.99 -6.71
N ILE A 118 12.36 1.17 -6.58
CA ILE A 118 12.40 -0.24 -6.99
C ILE A 118 11.25 -0.48 -7.95
N ASP A 119 11.57 -0.92 -9.16
CA ASP A 119 10.58 -1.17 -10.19
C ASP A 119 10.41 -2.68 -10.37
N LEU A 120 9.22 -3.17 -10.05
CA LEU A 120 8.88 -4.59 -10.11
C LEU A 120 7.88 -4.89 -11.23
N ARG A 121 7.69 -3.94 -12.16
CA ARG A 121 6.71 -4.10 -13.24
C ARG A 121 7.11 -5.13 -14.27
N GLN A 122 8.41 -5.40 -14.39
CA GLN A 122 8.92 -6.40 -15.31
C GLN A 122 8.90 -7.77 -14.64
N LEU A 123 8.41 -8.77 -15.35
CA LEU A 123 8.31 -10.12 -14.81
C LEU A 123 9.71 -10.65 -14.45
N ASN A 124 9.84 -11.10 -13.19
CA ASN A 124 11.07 -11.70 -12.68
C ASN A 124 12.30 -10.78 -12.71
N GLN A 125 12.07 -9.47 -12.74
CA GLN A 125 13.16 -8.50 -12.70
C GLN A 125 12.94 -7.44 -11.64
N ILE A 126 14.02 -7.05 -10.99
CA ILE A 126 14.03 -5.91 -10.09
C ILE A 126 14.92 -4.85 -10.70
N ILE A 127 14.36 -3.68 -10.97
CA ILE A 127 15.10 -2.55 -11.51
C ILE A 127 15.13 -1.48 -10.43
N THR A 128 16.35 -1.05 -10.06
CA THR A 128 16.50 -0.05 -9.00
C THR A 128 16.91 1.30 -9.59
N ASN A 129 16.39 2.37 -8.98
CA ASN A 129 16.72 3.76 -9.33
C ASN A 129 16.54 4.09 -10.82
N GLY A 130 15.69 3.31 -11.48
CA GLY A 130 15.44 3.48 -12.90
C GLY A 130 14.39 4.51 -13.27
#